data_9bb093e6be593beffeccba0bd648c857
#
_entry.id   9bb093e6be593beffeccba0bd648c857
#
_cell.length_a   1.000
_cell.length_b   1.000
_cell.length_c   1.000
_cell.angle_alpha   90.00
_cell.angle_beta   90.00
_cell.angle_gamma   90.00
#
_symmetry.space_group_name_H-M   'P 1'
#
loop_
_entity.id
_entity.type
_entity.pdbx_description
1 polymer ?
#
loop_
_entity_poly.entity_id
_entity_poly.type
_entity_poly.pdbx_seq_one_letter_code
_entity_poly.pdbx_strand_id
1 'polypeptide(L)'
;YDYDNKDFFAGAIDDKCKEYFAFLNKLYAEGLLDPEMADPIDGDKWSQKMATGSSMATYAYYDQIGGVEAASEIDGFKLQMYAPLEGPAGAHHQPKSRTGSGIMFPKKTAERDDFERIVRTIDEMFYSEENAKLWCLGVEGVTYTMDGDKIVYSDDIVNSADGIYKSMQLKYGCGSDVTQMVWINEREMSKYDENYAEINTEVAAMNDAIQPIPPTPQFDDLTAEDAASLRTPLGDTFEVWADAFITGKKSTDTDWDAYVAEMKNLSIDQYLQMYNDNNK
;
A
#
# COMPACT_ATOMS: atom_id res chain seq x y z
N TYR A 1 -5.17 2.41 17.60
CA TYR A 1 -5.68 1.48 18.61
C TYR A 1 -4.65 1.32 19.72
N ASP A 2 -5.08 1.47 20.95
CA ASP A 2 -4.28 1.24 22.14
C ASP A 2 -4.43 -0.24 22.56
N TYR A 3 -3.36 -1.02 22.39
CA TYR A 3 -3.39 -2.46 22.71
C TYR A 3 -3.39 -2.76 24.21
N ASP A 4 -2.89 -1.84 25.04
CA ASP A 4 -2.86 -2.00 26.49
C ASP A 4 -4.24 -1.77 27.11
N ASN A 5 -4.90 -0.70 26.68
CA ASN A 5 -6.26 -0.35 27.13
C ASN A 5 -7.36 -1.03 26.30
N LYS A 6 -7.04 -1.58 25.16
CA LYS A 6 -7.94 -2.22 24.19
C LYS A 6 -9.03 -1.30 23.65
N ASP A 7 -8.68 -0.03 23.43
CA ASP A 7 -9.59 1.01 22.96
C ASP A 7 -9.03 1.70 21.72
N PHE A 8 -9.93 2.19 20.87
CA PHE A 8 -9.58 3.15 19.82
C PHE A 8 -9.39 4.54 20.42
N PHE A 9 -8.46 5.29 19.91
CA PHE A 9 -8.23 6.70 20.26
C PHE A 9 -8.21 7.57 19.00
N ALA A 10 -8.52 8.85 19.15
CA ALA A 10 -8.57 9.80 18.05
C ALA A 10 -7.15 10.30 17.69
N GLY A 11 -6.36 9.45 17.06
CA GLY A 11 -4.97 9.75 16.70
C GLY A 11 -4.79 11.04 15.91
N ALA A 12 -5.78 11.43 15.10
CA ALA A 12 -5.74 12.66 14.32
C ALA A 12 -5.62 13.95 15.16
N ILE A 13 -6.11 13.94 16.39
CA ILE A 13 -6.07 15.09 17.31
C ILE A 13 -5.19 14.84 18.55
N ASP A 14 -4.37 13.80 18.50
CA ASP A 14 -3.42 13.45 19.56
C ASP A 14 -2.16 14.35 19.50
N ASP A 15 -1.52 14.54 20.65
CA ASP A 15 -0.30 15.35 20.74
C ASP A 15 0.84 14.77 19.87
N LYS A 16 0.90 13.45 19.68
CA LYS A 16 1.88 12.83 18.79
C LYS A 16 1.63 13.18 17.32
N CYS A 17 0.38 13.36 16.92
CA CYS A 17 0.05 13.84 15.58
C CYS A 17 0.49 15.30 15.40
N LYS A 18 0.31 16.14 16.43
CA LYS A 18 0.84 17.51 16.46
C LYS A 18 2.36 17.53 16.26
N GLU A 19 3.09 16.72 17.04
CA GLU A 19 4.55 16.58 16.92
C GLU A 19 4.97 16.10 15.54
N TYR A 20 4.24 15.15 14.98
CA TYR A 20 4.49 14.63 13.64
C TYR A 20 4.32 15.70 12.55
N PHE A 21 3.26 16.51 12.59
CA PHE A 21 3.10 17.62 11.67
C PHE A 21 4.17 18.69 11.83
N ALA A 22 4.59 19.00 13.05
CA ALA A 22 5.70 19.91 13.29
C ALA A 22 7.02 19.39 12.69
N PHE A 23 7.26 18.08 12.79
CA PHE A 23 8.41 17.42 12.17
C PHE A 23 8.34 17.49 10.64
N LEU A 24 7.20 17.16 10.04
CA LEU A 24 7.02 17.24 8.59
C LEU A 24 7.15 18.67 8.06
N ASN A 25 6.62 19.67 8.80
CA ASN A 25 6.79 21.08 8.46
C ASN A 25 8.28 21.48 8.45
N LYS A 26 9.05 21.02 9.43
CA LYS A 26 10.50 21.24 9.44
C LYS A 26 11.16 20.67 8.19
N LEU A 27 10.85 19.41 7.82
CA LEU A 27 11.40 18.79 6.61
C LEU A 27 11.00 19.56 5.34
N TYR A 28 9.75 20.00 5.27
CA TYR A 28 9.25 20.79 4.14
C TYR A 28 9.97 22.14 4.03
N ALA A 29 10.10 22.86 5.15
CA ALA A 29 10.78 24.14 5.21
C ALA A 29 12.28 24.07 4.87
N GLU A 30 12.91 22.94 5.18
CA GLU A 30 14.32 22.65 4.83
C GLU A 30 14.49 22.14 3.38
N GLY A 31 13.39 21.98 2.61
CA GLY A 31 13.41 21.48 1.23
C GLY A 31 13.71 19.99 1.13
N LEU A 32 13.45 19.21 2.19
CA LEU A 32 13.66 17.77 2.25
C LEU A 32 12.41 16.97 1.85
N LEU A 33 11.27 17.62 1.75
CA LEU A 33 10.05 17.04 1.17
C LEU A 33 9.79 17.62 -0.21
N ASP A 34 9.15 16.81 -1.06
CA ASP A 34 8.72 17.25 -2.38
C ASP A 34 7.80 18.49 -2.26
N PRO A 35 8.14 19.62 -2.89
CA PRO A 35 7.29 20.81 -2.83
C PRO A 35 5.89 20.60 -3.43
N GLU A 36 5.73 19.61 -4.31
CA GLU A 36 4.44 19.22 -4.92
C GLU A 36 3.73 18.11 -4.15
N MET A 37 4.13 17.84 -2.90
CA MET A 37 3.55 16.74 -2.10
C MET A 37 2.04 16.85 -1.86
N ALA A 38 1.49 18.07 -1.92
CA ALA A 38 0.06 18.33 -1.77
C ALA A 38 -0.74 18.21 -3.07
N ASP A 39 -0.05 18.05 -4.20
CA ASP A 39 -0.72 17.81 -5.49
C ASP A 39 -1.27 16.39 -5.56
N PRO A 40 -2.30 16.15 -6.38
CA PRO A 40 -2.77 14.77 -6.61
C PRO A 40 -1.63 13.85 -7.04
N ILE A 41 -1.61 12.65 -6.46
CA ILE A 41 -0.57 11.64 -6.77
C ILE A 41 -0.64 11.30 -8.26
N ASP A 42 0.50 11.50 -8.94
CA ASP A 42 0.73 11.12 -10.32
C ASP A 42 1.90 10.11 -10.33
N GLY A 43 1.57 8.84 -10.61
CA GLY A 43 2.54 7.75 -10.58
C GLY A 43 3.67 7.94 -11.61
N ASP A 44 3.37 8.54 -12.76
CA ASP A 44 4.37 8.80 -13.79
C ASP A 44 5.34 9.92 -13.34
N LYS A 45 4.83 10.98 -12.73
CA LYS A 45 5.67 12.05 -12.15
C LYS A 45 6.53 11.53 -11.00
N TRP A 46 5.96 10.72 -10.12
CA TRP A 46 6.69 10.10 -9.02
C TRP A 46 7.86 9.25 -9.55
N SER A 47 7.58 8.35 -10.49
CA SER A 47 8.59 7.48 -11.11
C SER A 47 9.70 8.29 -11.79
N GLN A 48 9.32 9.37 -12.51
CA GLN A 48 10.28 10.26 -13.14
C GLN A 48 11.17 10.99 -12.13
N LYS A 49 10.61 11.51 -11.03
CA LYS A 49 11.39 12.19 -9.97
C LYS A 49 12.40 11.23 -9.35
N MET A 50 12.02 9.98 -9.13
CA MET A 50 12.94 8.95 -8.63
C MET A 50 14.02 8.62 -9.67
N ALA A 51 13.64 8.30 -10.91
CA ALA A 51 14.56 7.88 -11.97
C ALA A 51 15.58 8.97 -12.37
N THR A 52 15.23 10.24 -12.22
CA THR A 52 16.13 11.39 -12.48
C THR A 52 16.98 11.80 -11.29
N GLY A 53 16.79 11.16 -10.13
CA GLY A 53 17.48 11.52 -8.88
C GLY A 53 17.00 12.85 -8.27
N SER A 54 15.87 13.40 -8.73
CA SER A 54 15.25 14.57 -8.12
C SER A 54 14.66 14.26 -6.76
N SER A 55 14.23 13.03 -6.52
CA SER A 55 13.90 12.44 -5.22
C SER A 55 14.92 11.38 -4.87
N MET A 56 15.45 11.43 -3.66
CA MET A 56 16.47 10.49 -3.19
C MET A 56 15.92 9.36 -2.33
N ALA A 57 14.72 9.51 -1.81
CA ALA A 57 14.05 8.51 -0.99
C ALA A 57 12.54 8.59 -1.15
N THR A 58 11.88 7.45 -1.01
CA THR A 58 10.43 7.34 -1.06
C THR A 58 9.94 6.18 -0.20
N TYR A 59 8.66 6.19 0.15
CA TYR A 59 7.96 5.06 0.70
C TYR A 59 7.05 4.48 -0.39
N ALA A 60 7.40 3.31 -0.89
CA ALA A 60 6.69 2.69 -2.01
C ALA A 60 6.75 1.15 -1.92
N TYR A 61 6.08 0.47 -2.81
CA TYR A 61 6.20 -0.97 -2.95
C TYR A 61 7.56 -1.34 -3.57
N TYR A 62 8.20 -2.37 -3.02
CA TYR A 62 9.54 -2.80 -3.48
C TYR A 62 9.55 -3.33 -4.92
N ASP A 63 8.43 -3.81 -5.43
CA ASP A 63 8.27 -4.27 -6.82
C ASP A 63 8.45 -3.16 -7.86
N GLN A 64 8.42 -1.90 -7.43
CA GLN A 64 8.65 -0.74 -8.28
C GLN A 64 10.13 -0.42 -8.53
N ILE A 65 11.04 -1.00 -7.74
CA ILE A 65 12.49 -0.77 -7.86
C ILE A 65 12.97 -1.01 -9.29
N GLY A 66 12.69 -2.19 -9.85
CA GLY A 66 13.14 -2.55 -11.20
C GLY A 66 12.62 -1.63 -12.29
N GLY A 67 11.38 -1.17 -12.20
CA GLY A 67 10.79 -0.23 -13.16
C GLY A 67 11.44 1.15 -13.11
N VAL A 68 11.69 1.66 -11.93
CA VAL A 68 12.37 2.97 -11.76
C VAL A 68 13.83 2.89 -12.19
N GLU A 69 14.56 1.83 -11.85
CA GLU A 69 15.94 1.62 -12.31
C GLU A 69 16.04 1.54 -13.84
N ALA A 70 15.11 0.81 -14.47
CA ALA A 70 15.07 0.68 -15.94
C ALA A 70 14.72 2.01 -16.65
N ALA A 71 13.98 2.90 -15.99
CA ALA A 71 13.63 4.22 -16.53
C ALA A 71 14.73 5.27 -16.33
N SER A 72 15.73 4.98 -15.49
CA SER A 72 16.81 5.94 -15.22
C SER A 72 17.85 5.97 -16.35
N GLU A 73 18.23 7.19 -16.79
CA GLU A 73 19.33 7.42 -17.71
C GLU A 73 20.68 7.68 -16.99
N ILE A 74 20.68 7.61 -15.64
CA ILE A 74 21.88 7.83 -14.83
C ILE A 74 22.71 6.54 -14.81
N ASP A 75 23.94 6.61 -15.28
CA ASP A 75 24.85 5.46 -15.28
C ASP A 75 25.09 4.93 -13.86
N GLY A 76 24.87 3.62 -13.68
CA GLY A 76 25.03 2.96 -12.40
C GLY A 76 23.94 3.30 -11.37
N PHE A 77 22.83 3.89 -11.78
CA PHE A 77 21.70 4.18 -10.88
C PHE A 77 21.15 2.89 -10.26
N LYS A 78 21.04 2.89 -8.93
CA LYS A 78 20.47 1.79 -8.17
C LYS A 78 19.62 2.32 -7.02
N LEU A 79 18.52 1.66 -6.78
CA LEU A 79 17.67 1.87 -5.61
C LEU A 79 17.96 0.78 -4.59
N GLN A 80 18.04 1.17 -3.34
CA GLN A 80 18.21 0.25 -2.22
C GLN A 80 16.99 0.31 -1.30
N MET A 81 16.46 -0.85 -0.96
CA MET A 81 15.42 -0.98 0.05
C MET A 81 16.05 -0.89 1.44
N TYR A 82 15.35 -0.23 2.35
CA TYR A 82 15.69 -0.19 3.77
C TYR A 82 14.50 -0.65 4.61
N ALA A 83 14.78 -1.33 5.69
CA ALA A 83 13.81 -1.58 6.74
C ALA A 83 13.26 -0.27 7.31
N PRO A 84 12.09 -0.28 7.99
CA PRO A 84 11.54 0.92 8.60
C PRO A 84 12.56 1.62 9.48
N LEU A 85 12.69 2.93 9.31
CA LEU A 85 13.60 3.74 10.11
C LEU A 85 13.14 3.75 11.57
N GLU A 86 14.09 3.69 12.48
CA GLU A 86 13.83 3.73 13.91
C GLU A 86 13.56 5.16 14.37
N GLY A 87 12.40 5.37 15.01
CA GLY A 87 12.04 6.60 15.69
C GLY A 87 12.11 6.46 17.21
N PRO A 88 11.68 7.48 17.98
CA PRO A 88 11.65 7.42 19.45
C PRO A 88 10.85 6.26 20.04
N ALA A 89 9.85 5.77 19.29
CA ALA A 89 9.01 4.63 19.67
C ALA A 89 9.51 3.28 19.12
N GLY A 90 10.63 3.25 18.42
CA GLY A 90 11.16 2.09 17.71
C GLY A 90 10.86 2.10 16.20
N ALA A 91 11.20 1.00 15.56
CA ALA A 91 10.85 0.77 14.15
C ALA A 91 9.47 0.13 14.08
N HIS A 92 8.56 0.77 13.35
CA HIS A 92 7.19 0.28 13.19
C HIS A 92 6.79 0.27 11.73
N HIS A 93 6.11 -0.81 11.32
CA HIS A 93 5.52 -0.95 10.01
C HIS A 93 4.02 -1.23 10.14
N GLN A 94 3.25 -0.77 9.15
CA GLN A 94 1.81 -0.97 9.16
C GLN A 94 1.45 -2.47 9.22
N PRO A 95 0.39 -2.84 9.96
CA PRO A 95 -0.05 -4.22 10.01
C PRO A 95 -0.55 -4.68 8.64
N LYS A 96 -0.12 -5.87 8.24
CA LYS A 96 -0.59 -6.50 7.00
C LYS A 96 -1.90 -7.23 7.26
N SER A 97 -2.96 -6.84 6.56
CA SER A 97 -4.24 -7.56 6.63
C SER A 97 -4.06 -9.00 6.13
N ARG A 98 -4.71 -9.97 6.83
CA ARG A 98 -4.82 -11.35 6.35
C ARG A 98 -5.84 -11.51 5.23
N THR A 99 -6.77 -10.57 5.13
CA THR A 99 -7.80 -10.54 4.11
C THR A 99 -7.44 -9.44 3.12
N GLY A 100 -7.20 -9.83 1.89
CA GLY A 100 -6.96 -8.90 0.79
C GLY A 100 -8.21 -8.77 -0.07
N SER A 101 -7.99 -8.62 -1.36
CA SER A 101 -9.04 -8.60 -2.37
C SER A 101 -9.70 -9.98 -2.48
N GLY A 102 -10.95 -10.00 -2.91
CA GLY A 102 -11.71 -11.22 -3.09
C GLY A 102 -12.72 -11.09 -4.22
N ILE A 103 -13.22 -12.24 -4.69
CA ILE A 103 -14.27 -12.31 -5.70
C ILE A 103 -15.62 -12.29 -5.01
N MET A 104 -16.47 -11.33 -5.40
CA MET A 104 -17.84 -11.23 -4.92
C MET A 104 -18.82 -11.60 -6.02
N PHE A 105 -19.84 -12.38 -5.65
CA PHE A 105 -20.92 -12.75 -6.55
C PHE A 105 -22.20 -11.99 -6.18
N PRO A 106 -22.83 -11.32 -7.14
CA PRO A 106 -24.20 -10.84 -6.95
C PRO A 106 -25.14 -11.99 -6.57
N LYS A 107 -26.14 -11.71 -5.72
CA LYS A 107 -27.11 -12.71 -5.29
C LYS A 107 -27.75 -13.47 -6.47
N LYS A 108 -28.11 -12.78 -7.54
CA LYS A 108 -28.65 -13.39 -8.76
C LYS A 108 -27.70 -14.40 -9.42
N THR A 109 -26.40 -14.20 -9.31
CA THR A 109 -25.41 -15.16 -9.82
C THR A 109 -25.40 -16.41 -8.96
N ALA A 110 -25.53 -16.26 -7.63
CA ALA A 110 -25.59 -17.40 -6.72
C ALA A 110 -26.88 -18.24 -6.85
N GLU A 111 -27.94 -17.65 -7.42
CA GLU A 111 -29.23 -18.35 -7.70
C GLU A 111 -29.24 -19.11 -9.03
N ARG A 112 -28.17 -19.07 -9.82
CA ARG A 112 -28.08 -19.76 -11.13
C ARG A 112 -27.85 -21.27 -10.96
N ASP A 113 -28.43 -22.05 -11.83
CA ASP A 113 -28.25 -23.51 -11.84
C ASP A 113 -26.78 -23.92 -12.11
N ASP A 114 -26.00 -23.07 -12.76
CA ASP A 114 -24.60 -23.30 -13.07
C ASP A 114 -23.62 -22.62 -12.09
N PHE A 115 -24.09 -22.11 -10.94
CA PHE A 115 -23.27 -21.38 -9.98
C PHE A 115 -22.09 -22.20 -9.46
N GLU A 116 -22.32 -23.47 -9.14
CA GLU A 116 -21.24 -24.37 -8.72
C GLU A 116 -20.13 -24.50 -9.79
N ARG A 117 -20.50 -24.55 -11.07
CA ARG A 117 -19.52 -24.56 -12.16
C ARG A 117 -18.73 -23.26 -12.24
N ILE A 118 -19.39 -22.11 -12.02
CA ILE A 118 -18.72 -20.80 -11.97
C ILE A 118 -17.70 -20.77 -10.84
N VAL A 119 -18.10 -21.19 -9.64
CA VAL A 119 -17.19 -21.20 -8.46
C VAL A 119 -16.02 -22.14 -8.71
N ARG A 120 -16.26 -23.36 -9.20
CA ARG A 120 -15.19 -24.32 -9.54
C ARG A 120 -14.24 -23.80 -10.60
N THR A 121 -14.75 -23.10 -11.62
CA THR A 121 -13.90 -22.49 -12.64
C THR A 121 -12.98 -21.42 -12.04
N ILE A 122 -13.50 -20.58 -11.14
CA ILE A 122 -12.74 -19.55 -10.46
C ILE A 122 -11.71 -20.18 -9.51
N ASP A 123 -12.11 -21.19 -8.75
CA ASP A 123 -11.23 -21.92 -7.86
C ASP A 123 -10.04 -22.54 -8.64
N GLU A 124 -10.32 -23.20 -9.75
CA GLU A 124 -9.30 -23.76 -10.63
C GLU A 124 -8.39 -22.68 -11.23
N MET A 125 -8.98 -21.56 -11.69
CA MET A 125 -8.21 -20.48 -12.31
C MET A 125 -7.25 -19.80 -11.32
N PHE A 126 -7.67 -19.58 -10.07
CA PHE A 126 -6.95 -18.72 -9.14
C PHE A 126 -6.25 -19.46 -7.98
N TYR A 127 -6.64 -20.72 -7.71
CA TYR A 127 -6.13 -21.46 -6.55
C TYR A 127 -5.44 -22.78 -6.95
N SER A 128 -5.47 -23.19 -8.24
CA SER A 128 -4.63 -24.29 -8.70
C SER A 128 -3.20 -23.78 -8.96
N GLU A 129 -2.20 -24.54 -8.50
CA GLU A 129 -0.78 -24.17 -8.67
C GLU A 129 -0.39 -24.04 -10.15
N GLU A 130 -0.89 -24.93 -11.01
CA GLU A 130 -0.61 -24.92 -12.43
C GLU A 130 -1.16 -23.67 -13.11
N ASN A 131 -2.43 -23.35 -12.86
CA ASN A 131 -3.05 -22.15 -13.45
C ASN A 131 -2.50 -20.87 -12.84
N ALA A 132 -2.13 -20.89 -11.55
CA ALA A 132 -1.48 -19.76 -10.93
C ALA A 132 -0.13 -19.45 -11.61
N LYS A 133 0.68 -20.44 -11.94
CA LYS A 133 1.91 -20.25 -12.75
C LYS A 133 1.60 -19.66 -14.12
N LEU A 134 0.57 -20.18 -14.79
CA LEU A 134 0.12 -19.65 -16.08
C LEU A 134 -0.26 -18.16 -16.01
N TRP A 135 -1.01 -17.77 -14.99
CA TRP A 135 -1.41 -16.38 -14.80
C TRP A 135 -0.24 -15.46 -14.43
N CYS A 136 0.69 -15.96 -13.59
CA CYS A 136 1.82 -15.17 -13.10
C CYS A 136 2.96 -15.07 -14.11
N LEU A 137 3.32 -16.21 -14.71
CA LEU A 137 4.52 -16.34 -15.54
C LEU A 137 4.20 -16.45 -17.04
N GLY A 138 2.96 -16.75 -17.37
CA GLY A 138 2.57 -17.07 -18.75
C GLY A 138 2.96 -18.49 -19.13
N VAL A 139 3.46 -18.67 -20.34
CA VAL A 139 3.74 -19.98 -20.93
C VAL A 139 5.25 -20.21 -21.04
N GLU A 140 5.72 -21.31 -20.45
CA GLU A 140 7.13 -21.72 -20.56
C GLU A 140 7.53 -21.91 -22.03
N GLY A 141 8.71 -21.41 -22.39
CA GLY A 141 9.19 -21.37 -23.77
C GLY A 141 8.65 -20.20 -24.60
N VAL A 142 7.71 -19.40 -24.07
CA VAL A 142 7.15 -18.20 -24.72
C VAL A 142 7.46 -16.95 -23.91
N THR A 143 7.00 -16.88 -22.68
CA THR A 143 7.19 -15.73 -21.80
C THR A 143 8.40 -15.90 -20.88
N TYR A 144 8.75 -17.11 -20.55
CA TYR A 144 9.91 -17.44 -19.72
C TYR A 144 10.47 -18.82 -20.06
N THR A 145 11.68 -19.08 -19.58
CA THR A 145 12.31 -20.41 -19.52
C THR A 145 12.85 -20.63 -18.11
N MET A 146 13.15 -21.88 -17.76
CA MET A 146 13.81 -22.22 -16.50
C MET A 146 15.29 -22.45 -16.72
N ASP A 147 16.14 -21.80 -15.92
CA ASP A 147 17.56 -22.11 -15.79
C ASP A 147 17.81 -22.65 -14.37
N GLY A 148 17.77 -23.98 -14.23
CA GLY A 148 17.67 -24.63 -12.92
C GLY A 148 16.37 -24.24 -12.22
N ASP A 149 16.48 -23.61 -11.06
CA ASP A 149 15.34 -23.10 -10.29
C ASP A 149 15.03 -21.61 -10.57
N LYS A 150 15.74 -21.00 -11.52
CA LYS A 150 15.56 -19.58 -11.87
C LYS A 150 14.64 -19.39 -13.05
N ILE A 151 13.74 -18.41 -12.95
CA ILE A 151 12.91 -17.94 -14.07
C ILE A 151 13.74 -16.93 -14.88
N VAL A 152 13.86 -17.20 -16.18
CA VAL A 152 14.47 -16.31 -17.15
C VAL A 152 13.38 -15.84 -18.12
N TYR A 153 12.96 -14.60 -17.99
CA TYR A 153 11.96 -14.01 -18.88
C TYR A 153 12.54 -13.82 -20.29
N SER A 154 11.67 -13.84 -21.29
CA SER A 154 12.06 -13.61 -22.69
C SER A 154 12.59 -12.18 -22.88
N ASP A 155 13.52 -12.01 -23.84
CA ASP A 155 14.19 -10.74 -24.09
C ASP A 155 13.23 -9.58 -24.39
N ASP A 156 12.11 -9.83 -25.03
CA ASP A 156 11.11 -8.83 -25.36
C ASP A 156 10.28 -8.36 -24.14
N ILE A 157 10.30 -9.13 -23.05
CA ILE A 157 9.72 -8.77 -21.76
C ILE A 157 10.75 -7.98 -20.94
N VAL A 158 11.97 -8.51 -20.80
CA VAL A 158 13.03 -7.91 -19.97
C VAL A 158 13.45 -6.55 -20.51
N ASN A 159 13.53 -6.42 -21.84
CA ASN A 159 13.96 -5.16 -22.50
C ASN A 159 12.78 -4.21 -22.80
N SER A 160 11.59 -4.48 -22.28
CA SER A 160 10.43 -3.61 -22.48
C SER A 160 10.55 -2.32 -21.66
N ALA A 161 10.32 -1.18 -22.30
CA ALA A 161 10.24 0.11 -21.62
C ALA A 161 9.09 0.19 -20.60
N ASP A 162 8.09 -0.68 -20.72
CA ASP A 162 6.96 -0.76 -19.79
C ASP A 162 7.28 -1.55 -18.50
N GLY A 163 8.48 -2.16 -18.43
CA GLY A 163 8.84 -3.10 -17.37
C GLY A 163 8.23 -4.50 -17.57
N ILE A 164 8.68 -5.47 -16.76
CA ILE A 164 8.36 -6.89 -16.94
C ILE A 164 6.85 -7.13 -16.84
N TYR A 165 6.22 -6.72 -15.76
CA TYR A 165 4.80 -7.02 -15.48
C TYR A 165 3.85 -6.37 -16.48
N LYS A 166 4.03 -5.08 -16.76
CA LYS A 166 3.17 -4.38 -17.72
C LYS A 166 3.34 -4.89 -19.14
N SER A 167 4.56 -5.29 -19.51
CA SER A 167 4.83 -5.95 -20.78
C SER A 167 4.10 -7.30 -20.87
N MET A 168 4.13 -8.09 -19.82
CA MET A 168 3.41 -9.36 -19.75
C MET A 168 1.89 -9.16 -19.87
N GLN A 169 1.33 -8.15 -19.20
CA GLN A 169 -0.09 -7.82 -19.28
C GLN A 169 -0.50 -7.40 -20.69
N LEU A 170 0.24 -6.47 -21.28
CA LEU A 170 -0.11 -5.89 -22.57
C LEU A 170 0.10 -6.84 -23.76
N LYS A 171 1.15 -7.66 -23.70
CA LYS A 171 1.50 -8.56 -24.83
C LYS A 171 0.90 -9.95 -24.70
N TYR A 172 0.81 -10.47 -23.47
CA TYR A 172 0.49 -11.88 -23.21
C TYR A 172 -0.76 -12.08 -22.35
N GLY A 173 -1.32 -11.04 -21.76
CA GLY A 173 -2.51 -11.11 -20.93
C GLY A 173 -2.28 -11.83 -19.59
N CYS A 174 -1.03 -11.90 -19.12
CA CYS A 174 -0.64 -12.46 -17.82
C CYS A 174 0.21 -11.43 -17.05
N GLY A 175 0.51 -11.68 -15.78
CA GLY A 175 1.32 -10.79 -14.97
C GLY A 175 0.67 -10.39 -13.64
N SER A 176 1.32 -9.53 -12.86
CA SER A 176 1.05 -9.33 -11.44
C SER A 176 -0.34 -8.81 -11.07
N ASP A 177 -0.98 -7.94 -11.86
CA ASP A 177 -2.29 -7.38 -11.50
C ASP A 177 -3.42 -8.42 -11.53
N VAL A 178 -3.26 -9.47 -12.34
CA VAL A 178 -4.16 -10.62 -12.34
C VAL A 178 -3.86 -11.53 -11.14
N THR A 179 -2.65 -11.48 -10.63
CA THR A 179 -2.12 -12.36 -9.59
C THR A 179 -2.46 -11.95 -8.17
N GLN A 180 -2.98 -10.75 -7.93
CA GLN A 180 -3.41 -10.32 -6.58
C GLN A 180 -4.45 -11.25 -5.95
N MET A 181 -5.12 -12.06 -6.75
CA MET A 181 -6.05 -13.09 -6.30
C MET A 181 -5.45 -14.49 -6.31
N VAL A 182 -4.23 -14.65 -6.79
CA VAL A 182 -3.60 -15.97 -6.97
C VAL A 182 -2.66 -16.24 -5.81
N TRP A 183 -2.75 -17.44 -5.28
CA TRP A 183 -1.99 -17.91 -4.12
C TRP A 183 -0.48 -18.03 -4.36
N ILE A 184 0.01 -17.88 -5.57
CA ILE A 184 1.44 -17.76 -5.81
C ILE A 184 1.88 -16.40 -5.32
N ASN A 185 2.25 -16.47 -4.14
CA ASN A 185 2.96 -15.56 -3.32
C ASN A 185 4.11 -14.93 -4.12
N GLU A 186 4.20 -13.62 -4.09
CA GLU A 186 5.38 -12.86 -4.45
C GLU A 186 6.68 -13.50 -3.91
N ARG A 187 6.61 -14.24 -2.78
CA ARG A 187 7.68 -15.06 -2.24
C ARG A 187 8.14 -16.20 -3.16
N GLU A 188 7.27 -16.81 -3.91
CA GLU A 188 7.68 -17.86 -4.86
C GLU A 188 8.32 -17.23 -6.11
N MET A 189 7.78 -16.07 -6.54
CA MET A 189 8.37 -15.28 -7.62
C MET A 189 9.73 -14.69 -7.21
N SER A 190 9.84 -14.22 -5.97
CA SER A 190 11.04 -13.59 -5.42
C SER A 190 12.24 -14.51 -5.27
N LYS A 191 12.04 -15.81 -5.19
CA LYS A 191 13.13 -16.78 -5.19
C LYS A 191 13.94 -16.79 -6.49
N TYR A 192 13.36 -16.24 -7.53
CA TYR A 192 13.87 -16.32 -8.89
C TYR A 192 14.54 -15.01 -9.39
N ASP A 193 14.47 -13.93 -8.61
CA ASP A 193 15.11 -12.67 -8.94
C ASP A 193 16.43 -12.52 -8.16
N GLU A 194 17.54 -12.34 -8.88
CA GLU A 194 18.87 -12.18 -8.25
C GLU A 194 18.96 -10.94 -7.34
N ASN A 195 18.18 -9.90 -7.63
CA ASN A 195 18.10 -8.71 -6.79
C ASN A 195 17.35 -8.96 -5.47
N TYR A 196 16.63 -10.05 -5.37
CA TYR A 196 15.79 -10.40 -4.22
C TYR A 196 16.56 -10.89 -3.00
N ALA A 197 17.79 -11.34 -3.14
CA ALA A 197 18.59 -11.80 -2.00
C ALA A 197 18.88 -10.65 -1.00
N GLU A 198 19.14 -9.45 -1.52
CA GLU A 198 19.32 -8.23 -0.71
C GLU A 198 17.98 -7.76 -0.14
N ILE A 199 16.93 -7.72 -0.98
CA ILE A 199 15.58 -7.34 -0.58
C ILE A 199 15.02 -8.28 0.51
N ASN A 200 15.30 -9.57 0.45
CA ASN A 200 14.80 -10.53 1.46
C ASN A 200 15.26 -10.23 2.89
N THR A 201 16.46 -9.69 3.07
CA THR A 201 16.94 -9.30 4.41
C THR A 201 16.13 -8.12 4.94
N GLU A 202 15.92 -7.10 4.12
CA GLU A 202 15.13 -5.91 4.49
C GLU A 202 13.64 -6.25 4.69
N VAL A 203 13.08 -7.15 3.85
CA VAL A 203 11.70 -7.66 4.02
C VAL A 203 11.57 -8.44 5.33
N ALA A 204 12.57 -9.23 5.74
CA ALA A 204 12.54 -9.92 7.02
C ALA A 204 12.53 -8.91 8.18
N ALA A 205 13.41 -7.91 8.16
CA ALA A 205 13.44 -6.85 9.18
C ALA A 205 12.14 -6.03 9.20
N MET A 206 11.55 -5.76 8.02
CA MET A 206 10.25 -5.10 7.91
C MET A 206 9.13 -5.96 8.52
N ASN A 207 9.15 -7.28 8.31
CA ASN A 207 8.18 -8.19 8.90
C ASN A 207 8.29 -8.26 10.42
N ASP A 208 9.50 -8.16 10.97
CA ASP A 208 9.72 -8.12 12.43
C ASP A 208 9.21 -6.81 13.05
N ALA A 209 9.16 -5.73 12.27
CA ALA A 209 8.62 -4.43 12.70
C ALA A 209 7.10 -4.30 12.51
N ILE A 210 6.41 -5.30 11.93
CA ILE A 210 4.96 -5.26 11.70
C ILE A 210 4.21 -5.20 13.03
N GLN A 211 3.35 -4.19 13.15
CA GLN A 211 2.46 -4.04 14.29
C GLN A 211 1.30 -5.06 14.22
N PRO A 212 0.72 -5.45 15.37
CA PRO A 212 -0.50 -6.23 15.38
C PRO A 212 -1.63 -5.54 14.60
N ILE A 213 -2.51 -6.33 13.98
CA ILE A 213 -3.69 -5.80 13.29
C ILE A 213 -4.70 -5.33 14.35
N PRO A 214 -5.14 -4.07 14.33
CA PRO A 214 -6.21 -3.61 15.19
C PRO A 214 -7.49 -4.43 14.96
N PRO A 215 -8.34 -4.62 15.98
CA PRO A 215 -9.62 -5.28 15.79
C PRO A 215 -10.49 -4.48 14.83
N THR A 216 -11.33 -5.17 14.08
CA THR A 216 -12.31 -4.53 13.19
C THR A 216 -13.65 -4.43 13.92
N PRO A 217 -14.16 -3.23 14.20
CA PRO A 217 -15.48 -3.06 14.83
C PRO A 217 -16.57 -3.71 14.00
N GLN A 218 -17.53 -4.32 14.67
CA GLN A 218 -18.67 -5.01 14.05
C GLN A 218 -19.90 -4.10 14.08
N PHE A 219 -20.05 -3.29 13.05
CA PHE A 219 -21.21 -2.40 12.91
C PHE A 219 -22.43 -3.15 12.35
N ASP A 220 -23.61 -2.80 12.82
CA ASP A 220 -24.85 -3.06 12.10
C ASP A 220 -24.99 -2.05 10.93
N ASP A 221 -25.96 -2.28 10.04
CA ASP A 221 -26.12 -1.48 8.81
C ASP A 221 -26.34 0.01 9.13
N LEU A 222 -27.12 0.33 10.15
CA LEU A 222 -27.42 1.72 10.53
C LEU A 222 -26.17 2.41 11.11
N THR A 223 -25.48 1.76 12.01
CA THR A 223 -24.24 2.27 12.60
C THR A 223 -23.16 2.44 11.54
N ALA A 224 -23.10 1.55 10.55
CA ALA A 224 -22.16 1.66 9.43
C ALA A 224 -22.45 2.89 8.55
N GLU A 225 -23.74 3.19 8.27
CA GLU A 225 -24.15 4.39 7.54
C GLU A 225 -23.81 5.66 8.32
N ASP A 226 -24.10 5.70 9.61
CA ASP A 226 -23.79 6.83 10.49
C ASP A 226 -22.27 7.05 10.57
N ALA A 227 -21.48 5.99 10.76
CA ALA A 227 -20.02 6.08 10.78
C ALA A 227 -19.46 6.59 9.43
N ALA A 228 -19.99 6.11 8.31
CA ALA A 228 -19.59 6.58 6.99
C ALA A 228 -19.90 8.07 6.77
N SER A 229 -21.05 8.55 7.28
CA SER A 229 -21.45 9.96 7.17
C SER A 229 -20.52 10.90 7.94
N LEU A 230 -19.98 10.46 9.08
CA LEU A 230 -19.00 11.22 9.88
C LEU A 230 -17.58 11.12 9.32
N ARG A 231 -17.21 9.97 8.76
CA ARG A 231 -15.85 9.71 8.27
C ARG A 231 -15.43 10.68 7.19
N THR A 232 -16.29 10.97 6.21
CA THR A 232 -15.93 11.80 5.06
C THR A 232 -15.57 13.23 5.48
N PRO A 233 -16.43 14.00 6.19
CA PRO A 233 -16.06 15.35 6.60
C PRO A 233 -14.87 15.40 7.57
N LEU A 234 -14.71 14.39 8.42
CA LEU A 234 -13.52 14.27 9.29
C LEU A 234 -12.25 14.06 8.47
N GLY A 235 -12.29 13.17 7.47
CA GLY A 235 -11.16 12.91 6.59
C GLY A 235 -10.77 14.14 5.76
N ASP A 236 -11.75 14.77 5.10
CA ASP A 236 -11.52 15.97 4.29
C ASP A 236 -10.91 17.12 5.13
N THR A 237 -11.41 17.32 6.35
CA THR A 237 -10.88 18.33 7.26
C THR A 237 -9.47 17.99 7.71
N PHE A 238 -9.19 16.72 8.04
CA PHE A 238 -7.85 16.27 8.39
C PHE A 238 -6.86 16.55 7.27
N GLU A 239 -7.18 16.21 6.03
CA GLU A 239 -6.31 16.41 4.87
C GLU A 239 -6.00 17.88 4.63
N VAL A 240 -7.01 18.76 4.70
CA VAL A 240 -6.84 20.21 4.53
C VAL A 240 -5.93 20.80 5.61
N TRP A 241 -6.11 20.41 6.87
CA TRP A 241 -5.27 20.90 7.95
C TRP A 241 -3.87 20.32 7.94
N ALA A 242 -3.74 19.03 7.61
CA ALA A 242 -2.45 18.36 7.45
C ALA A 242 -1.60 19.08 6.39
N ASP A 243 -2.17 19.32 5.21
CA ASP A 243 -1.50 20.10 4.16
C ASP A 243 -1.09 21.49 4.65
N ALA A 244 -2.00 22.20 5.34
CA ALA A 244 -1.72 23.54 5.84
C ALA A 244 -0.61 23.54 6.91
N PHE A 245 -0.57 22.57 7.80
CA PHE A 245 0.49 22.43 8.80
C PHE A 245 1.82 22.06 8.15
N ILE A 246 1.85 21.08 7.27
CA ILE A 246 3.08 20.61 6.64
C ILE A 246 3.69 21.68 5.76
N THR A 247 2.89 22.40 4.98
CA THR A 247 3.37 23.47 4.09
C THR A 247 3.65 24.81 4.83
N GLY A 248 3.33 24.91 6.11
CA GLY A 248 3.54 26.10 6.91
C GLY A 248 2.50 27.21 6.67
N LYS A 249 1.39 26.92 5.96
CA LYS A 249 0.24 27.84 5.85
C LYS A 249 -0.46 28.05 7.19
N LYS A 250 -0.35 27.06 8.08
CA LYS A 250 -0.79 27.05 9.47
C LYS A 250 0.34 26.55 10.36
N SER A 251 0.33 26.95 11.64
CA SER A 251 1.32 26.51 12.61
C SER A 251 0.71 25.58 13.65
N THR A 252 1.36 24.47 13.93
CA THR A 252 0.94 23.58 15.02
C THR A 252 1.02 24.27 16.39
N ASP A 253 1.82 25.32 16.55
CA ASP A 253 1.93 26.07 17.82
C ASP A 253 0.73 26.99 18.08
N THR A 254 0.17 27.59 17.03
CA THR A 254 -0.88 28.62 17.18
C THR A 254 -2.24 28.17 16.69
N ASP A 255 -2.32 27.26 15.74
CA ASP A 255 -3.57 26.89 15.07
C ASP A 255 -4.07 25.47 15.47
N TRP A 256 -3.29 24.71 16.26
CA TRP A 256 -3.66 23.34 16.66
C TRP A 256 -5.00 23.28 17.40
N ASP A 257 -5.23 24.18 18.36
CA ASP A 257 -6.47 24.19 19.12
C ASP A 257 -7.69 24.50 18.23
N ALA A 258 -7.53 25.33 17.20
CA ALA A 258 -8.59 25.59 16.24
C ALA A 258 -8.90 24.35 15.39
N TYR A 259 -7.88 23.62 14.95
CA TYR A 259 -8.04 22.33 14.26
C TYR A 259 -8.78 21.31 15.13
N VAL A 260 -8.33 21.12 16.38
CA VAL A 260 -8.97 20.19 17.31
C VAL A 260 -10.43 20.57 17.56
N ALA A 261 -10.72 21.86 17.72
CA ALA A 261 -12.09 22.35 17.88
C ALA A 261 -12.96 22.06 16.64
N GLU A 262 -12.43 22.21 15.43
CA GLU A 262 -13.14 21.89 14.20
C GLU A 262 -13.42 20.41 14.09
N MET A 263 -12.45 19.52 14.36
CA MET A 263 -12.64 18.07 14.40
C MET A 263 -13.70 17.65 15.42
N LYS A 264 -13.73 18.29 16.60
CA LYS A 264 -14.78 18.04 17.60
C LYS A 264 -16.15 18.52 17.16
N ASN A 265 -16.24 19.67 16.48
CA ASN A 265 -17.49 20.15 15.89
C ASN A 265 -18.03 19.21 14.80
N LEU A 266 -17.15 18.49 14.11
CA LEU A 266 -17.49 17.43 13.15
C LEU A 266 -17.75 16.06 13.82
N SER A 267 -17.87 16.04 15.15
CA SER A 267 -18.25 14.86 15.93
C SER A 267 -17.21 13.75 15.94
N ILE A 268 -15.91 14.05 15.96
CA ILE A 268 -14.86 13.03 16.06
C ILE A 268 -15.03 12.17 17.32
N ASP A 269 -15.48 12.76 18.44
CA ASP A 269 -15.73 12.04 19.69
C ASP A 269 -16.87 11.02 19.54
N GLN A 270 -17.95 11.35 18.81
CA GLN A 270 -19.03 10.43 18.49
C GLN A 270 -18.55 9.31 17.57
N TYR A 271 -17.76 9.65 16.55
CA TYR A 271 -17.17 8.66 15.63
C TYR A 271 -16.29 7.66 16.39
N LEU A 272 -15.44 8.15 17.28
CA LEU A 272 -14.61 7.32 18.14
C LEU A 272 -15.45 6.41 19.06
N GLN A 273 -16.51 6.95 19.68
CA GLN A 273 -17.40 6.20 20.55
C GLN A 273 -18.06 5.03 19.81
N MET A 274 -18.49 5.23 18.56
CA MET A 274 -19.07 4.16 17.71
C MET A 274 -18.08 3.02 17.53
N TYR A 275 -16.79 3.31 17.33
CA TYR A 275 -15.74 2.30 17.19
C TYR A 275 -15.55 1.51 18.50
N ASN A 276 -15.50 2.20 19.63
CA ASN A 276 -15.29 1.57 20.94
C ASN A 276 -16.48 0.74 21.39
N ASP A 277 -17.71 1.20 21.16
CA ASP A 277 -18.94 0.47 21.50
C ASP A 277 -19.09 -0.83 20.69
N ASN A 278 -18.50 -0.90 19.52
CA ASN A 278 -18.57 -2.04 18.60
C ASN A 278 -17.27 -2.86 18.51
N ASN A 279 -16.31 -2.57 19.40
CA ASN A 279 -15.06 -3.30 19.54
C ASN A 279 -15.26 -4.49 20.48
N LYS A 280 -15.72 -5.65 19.95
CA LYS A 280 -16.06 -6.85 20.75
C LYS A 280 -15.13 -8.00 20.42
#